data_cfd3eff729ad81fa5eb01805352fec82
#
_entry.id   cfd3eff729ad81fa5eb01805352fec82
#
_cell.length_a   1.000
_cell.length_b   1.000
_cell.length_c   1.000
_cell.angle_alpha   90.00
_cell.angle_beta   90.00
_cell.angle_gamma   90.00
#
_symmetry.space_group_name_H-M   'P 1'
#
loop_
_entity.id
_entity.type
_entity.pdbx_description
1 polymer ?
#
loop_
_entity_poly.entity_id
_entity_poly.type
_entity_poly.pdbx_seq_one_letter_code
_entity_poly.pdbx_strand_id
1 'polypeptide(L)'
;MRVLIAGDHEVVRKGVSNILKSRGNVDTAIEAVNGKDAFEKATQMNPDLIILDVAMPVLDGFSAAERIKKALPNVPILMFSMHDGPEVVQATKAAHAQGFVTKTEDASVLLNAVDALVQGEDFFPDTDRLESINPSSRDST
;
A
#
# COMPACT_ATOMS: atom_id res chain seq x y z
N MET A 1 -9.71 13.19 -4.39
CA MET A 1 -8.29 12.76 -4.39
C MET A 1 -8.05 11.76 -5.51
N ARG A 2 -6.85 11.74 -6.05
CA ARG A 2 -6.47 10.86 -7.14
C ARG A 2 -5.66 9.70 -6.57
N VAL A 3 -6.06 8.46 -6.88
CA VAL A 3 -5.41 7.26 -6.35
C VAL A 3 -4.91 6.41 -7.51
N LEU A 4 -3.66 5.97 -7.42
CA LEU A 4 -3.09 5.02 -8.35
C LEU A 4 -3.14 3.63 -7.72
N ILE A 5 -3.70 2.67 -8.46
CA ILE A 5 -3.87 1.29 -8.00
C ILE A 5 -3.11 0.40 -8.98
N ALA A 6 -2.08 -0.27 -8.51
CA ALA A 6 -1.20 -1.09 -9.35
C ALA A 6 -1.28 -2.55 -8.96
N GLY A 7 -1.49 -3.42 -9.94
CA GLY A 7 -1.51 -4.86 -9.77
C GLY A 7 -1.81 -5.53 -11.10
N ASP A 8 -1.41 -6.79 -11.24
CA ASP A 8 -1.59 -7.50 -12.51
C ASP A 8 -2.94 -8.22 -12.64
N HIS A 9 -3.79 -8.15 -11.62
CA HIS A 9 -5.12 -8.77 -11.66
C HIS A 9 -6.20 -7.68 -11.76
N GLU A 10 -6.85 -7.62 -12.90
CA GLU A 10 -7.87 -6.59 -13.15
C GLU A 10 -9.00 -6.64 -12.13
N VAL A 11 -9.44 -7.84 -11.76
CA VAL A 11 -10.55 -7.99 -10.80
C VAL A 11 -10.18 -7.34 -9.47
N VAL A 12 -8.94 -7.53 -9.01
CA VAL A 12 -8.48 -6.94 -7.75
C VAL A 12 -8.42 -5.43 -7.89
N ARG A 13 -7.84 -4.90 -8.98
CA ARG A 13 -7.77 -3.46 -9.18
C ARG A 13 -9.17 -2.82 -9.18
N LYS A 14 -10.11 -3.43 -9.90
CA LYS A 14 -11.47 -2.91 -9.97
C LYS A 14 -12.17 -2.97 -8.61
N GLY A 15 -11.95 -4.06 -7.86
CA GLY A 15 -12.51 -4.18 -6.53
C GLY A 15 -12.01 -3.10 -5.58
N VAL A 16 -10.71 -2.85 -5.57
CA VAL A 16 -10.12 -1.80 -4.75
C VAL A 16 -10.67 -0.44 -5.17
N SER A 17 -10.72 -0.18 -6.47
CA SER A 17 -11.25 1.08 -6.99
C SER A 17 -12.69 1.31 -6.53
N ASN A 18 -13.53 0.28 -6.60
CA ASN A 18 -14.93 0.41 -6.18
C ASN A 18 -15.06 0.69 -4.69
N ILE A 19 -14.25 0.01 -3.87
CA ILE A 19 -14.25 0.23 -2.44
C ILE A 19 -13.89 1.68 -2.12
N LEU A 20 -12.83 2.19 -2.75
CA LEU A 20 -12.39 3.56 -2.49
C LEU A 20 -13.40 4.59 -2.97
N LYS A 21 -14.00 4.37 -4.13
CA LYS A 21 -14.98 5.31 -4.66
C LYS A 21 -16.24 5.37 -3.81
N SER A 22 -16.56 4.29 -3.10
CA SER A 22 -17.73 4.28 -2.22
C SER A 22 -17.61 5.28 -1.06
N ARG A 23 -16.38 5.69 -0.71
CA ARG A 23 -16.17 6.72 0.32
C ARG A 23 -16.51 8.12 -0.15
N GLY A 24 -16.51 8.36 -1.45
CA GLY A 24 -16.87 9.66 -2.01
C GLY A 24 -15.77 10.69 -2.05
N ASN A 25 -14.56 10.38 -1.54
CA ASN A 25 -13.44 11.31 -1.58
C ASN A 25 -12.38 10.94 -2.63
N VAL A 26 -12.64 9.92 -3.42
CA VAL A 26 -11.76 9.53 -4.52
C VAL A 26 -12.42 9.95 -5.84
N ASP A 27 -11.81 10.94 -6.49
CA ASP A 27 -12.34 11.46 -7.75
C ASP A 27 -11.91 10.61 -8.94
N THR A 28 -10.67 10.15 -8.91
CA THR A 28 -10.07 9.44 -10.03
C THR A 28 -9.27 8.26 -9.50
N ALA A 29 -9.53 7.09 -10.03
CA ALA A 29 -8.73 5.90 -9.78
C ALA A 29 -7.96 5.58 -11.06
N ILE A 30 -6.64 5.67 -10.98
CA ILE A 30 -5.74 5.37 -12.08
C ILE A 30 -5.25 3.95 -11.88
N GLU A 31 -5.28 3.12 -12.93
CA GLU A 31 -4.87 1.73 -12.81
C GLU A 31 -3.57 1.49 -13.55
N ALA A 32 -2.68 0.71 -12.94
CA ALA A 32 -1.43 0.26 -13.55
C ALA A 32 -1.35 -1.26 -13.46
N VAL A 33 -0.72 -1.89 -14.44
CA VAL A 33 -0.75 -3.35 -14.59
C VAL A 33 0.52 -4.04 -14.09
N ASN A 34 1.56 -3.27 -13.82
CA ASN A 34 2.82 -3.80 -13.28
C ASN A 34 3.60 -2.66 -12.64
N GLY A 35 4.76 -2.98 -12.06
CA GLY A 35 5.56 -1.98 -11.35
C GLY A 35 6.13 -0.90 -12.24
N LYS A 36 6.51 -1.24 -13.46
CA LYS A 36 7.02 -0.24 -14.40
C LYS A 36 5.92 0.74 -14.79
N ASP A 37 4.74 0.20 -15.11
CA ASP A 37 3.59 1.02 -15.46
C ASP A 37 3.19 1.92 -14.28
N ALA A 38 3.27 1.37 -13.05
CA ALA A 38 2.98 2.14 -11.85
C ALA A 38 3.93 3.33 -11.70
N PHE A 39 5.23 3.10 -11.91
CA PHE A 39 6.20 4.18 -11.82
C PHE A 39 5.93 5.25 -12.87
N GLU A 40 5.69 4.84 -14.10
CA GLU A 40 5.44 5.79 -15.19
C GLU A 40 4.19 6.63 -14.92
N LYS A 41 3.12 5.98 -14.51
CA LYS A 41 1.87 6.69 -14.23
C LYS A 41 1.97 7.58 -13.00
N ALA A 42 2.70 7.13 -11.98
CA ALA A 42 2.89 7.96 -10.79
C ALA A 42 3.62 9.26 -11.13
N THR A 43 4.67 9.18 -11.93
CA THR A 43 5.44 10.38 -12.29
C THR A 43 4.70 11.28 -13.26
N GLN A 44 3.85 10.72 -14.11
CA GLN A 44 3.08 11.51 -15.07
C GLN A 44 1.85 12.16 -14.46
N MET A 45 1.18 11.49 -13.54
CA MET A 45 -0.14 11.89 -13.10
C MET A 45 -0.19 12.42 -11.67
N ASN A 46 0.91 12.32 -10.93
CA ASN A 46 1.04 12.84 -9.57
C ASN A 46 -0.14 12.50 -8.69
N PRO A 47 -0.37 11.20 -8.40
CA PRO A 47 -1.48 10.81 -7.54
C PRO A 47 -1.26 11.27 -6.10
N ASP A 48 -2.35 11.36 -5.36
CA ASP A 48 -2.32 11.72 -3.95
C ASP A 48 -2.01 10.53 -3.06
N LEU A 49 -2.26 9.31 -3.56
CA LEU A 49 -2.05 8.07 -2.83
C LEU A 49 -1.78 6.97 -3.84
N ILE A 50 -0.89 6.04 -3.50
CA ILE A 50 -0.58 4.90 -4.36
C ILE A 50 -0.79 3.61 -3.58
N ILE A 51 -1.51 2.67 -4.19
CA ILE A 51 -1.71 1.32 -3.65
C ILE A 51 -1.01 0.37 -4.60
N LEU A 52 -0.01 -0.35 -4.09
CA LEU A 52 0.83 -1.25 -4.89
C LEU A 52 0.66 -2.69 -4.44
N ASP A 53 0.37 -3.58 -5.37
CA ASP A 53 0.47 -5.00 -5.13
C ASP A 53 1.95 -5.38 -4.95
N VAL A 54 2.26 -6.19 -3.95
CA VAL A 54 3.62 -6.67 -3.74
C VAL A 54 4.08 -7.53 -4.90
N ALA A 55 3.23 -8.46 -5.34
CA ALA A 55 3.58 -9.41 -6.40
C ALA A 55 3.11 -8.90 -7.75
N MET A 56 4.04 -8.38 -8.54
CA MET A 56 3.74 -7.90 -9.88
C MET A 56 4.87 -8.32 -10.84
N PRO A 57 4.53 -8.57 -12.11
CA PRO A 57 5.57 -8.88 -13.10
C PRO A 57 6.32 -7.60 -13.50
N VAL A 58 7.42 -7.79 -14.22
CA VAL A 58 8.29 -6.76 -14.77
C VAL A 58 9.07 -6.04 -13.66
N LEU A 59 8.38 -5.43 -12.70
CA LEU A 59 8.99 -4.77 -11.56
C LEU A 59 8.04 -4.99 -10.38
N ASP A 60 8.52 -5.66 -9.33
CA ASP A 60 7.68 -5.99 -8.17
C ASP A 60 7.34 -4.74 -7.37
N GLY A 61 6.40 -4.91 -6.42
CA GLY A 61 5.87 -3.78 -5.66
C GLY A 61 6.91 -3.08 -4.80
N PHE A 62 7.82 -3.81 -4.19
CA PHE A 62 8.85 -3.19 -3.35
C PHE A 62 9.82 -2.35 -4.18
N SER A 63 10.25 -2.89 -5.31
CA SER A 63 11.14 -2.16 -6.22
C SER A 63 10.44 -0.94 -6.80
N ALA A 64 9.17 -1.08 -7.15
CA ALA A 64 8.39 0.06 -7.64
C ALA A 64 8.26 1.14 -6.57
N ALA A 65 7.98 0.75 -5.32
CA ALA A 65 7.85 1.69 -4.22
C ALA A 65 9.14 2.49 -4.01
N GLU A 66 10.29 1.81 -4.04
CA GLU A 66 11.57 2.49 -3.89
C GLU A 66 11.80 3.52 -4.99
N ARG A 67 11.51 3.15 -6.24
CA ARG A 67 11.69 4.07 -7.36
C ARG A 67 10.74 5.25 -7.29
N ILE A 68 9.48 4.98 -6.92
CA ILE A 68 8.48 6.04 -6.81
C ILE A 68 8.87 7.00 -5.69
N LYS A 69 9.34 6.49 -4.56
CA LYS A 69 9.72 7.34 -3.44
C LYS A 69 10.91 8.25 -3.77
N LYS A 70 11.83 7.79 -4.62
CA LYS A 70 12.91 8.65 -5.06
C LYS A 70 12.41 9.81 -5.92
N ALA A 71 11.43 9.55 -6.76
CA ALA A 71 10.87 10.56 -7.66
C ALA A 71 9.82 11.44 -6.97
N LEU A 72 9.04 10.84 -6.06
CA LEU A 72 7.90 11.50 -5.40
C LEU A 72 7.98 11.20 -3.90
N PRO A 73 8.90 11.83 -3.17
CA PRO A 73 9.15 11.45 -1.77
C PRO A 73 7.99 11.71 -0.83
N ASN A 74 7.05 12.56 -1.21
CA ASN A 74 5.94 12.92 -0.32
C ASN A 74 4.66 12.15 -0.58
N VAL A 75 4.58 11.33 -1.63
CA VAL A 75 3.37 10.58 -1.90
C VAL A 75 3.31 9.36 -0.99
N PRO A 76 2.19 9.14 -0.28
CA PRO A 76 2.06 7.93 0.54
C PRO A 76 1.82 6.71 -0.33
N ILE A 77 2.45 5.60 0.07
CA ILE A 77 2.34 4.32 -0.63
C ILE A 77 1.82 3.27 0.35
N LEU A 78 0.75 2.59 -0.05
CA LEU A 78 0.18 1.47 0.68
C LEU A 78 0.47 0.19 -0.09
N MET A 79 1.19 -0.75 0.55
CA MET A 79 1.45 -2.05 -0.06
C MET A 79 0.27 -2.98 0.22
N PHE A 80 -0.04 -3.83 -0.76
CA PHE A 80 -1.20 -4.70 -0.73
C PHE A 80 -0.75 -6.10 -1.14
N SER A 81 -0.94 -7.11 -0.26
CA SER A 81 -0.35 -8.43 -0.48
C SER A 81 -1.25 -9.54 -0.01
N MET A 82 -1.10 -10.72 -0.61
CA MET A 82 -1.76 -11.95 -0.13
C MET A 82 -1.09 -12.51 1.12
N HIS A 83 0.14 -12.09 1.43
CA HIS A 83 0.93 -12.62 2.53
C HIS A 83 1.20 -11.55 3.57
N ASP A 84 1.21 -11.93 4.86
CA ASP A 84 1.36 -10.99 5.95
C ASP A 84 2.37 -11.50 6.98
N GLY A 85 3.52 -11.80 6.68
CA GLY A 85 4.54 -12.17 7.66
C GLY A 85 5.36 -10.96 8.09
N PRO A 86 6.12 -11.08 9.19
CA PRO A 86 7.01 -9.99 9.63
C PRO A 86 8.00 -9.59 8.54
N GLU A 87 8.50 -10.53 7.76
CA GLU A 87 9.46 -10.23 6.71
C GLU A 87 8.83 -9.37 5.61
N VAL A 88 7.55 -9.57 5.31
CA VAL A 88 6.85 -8.76 4.29
C VAL A 88 6.66 -7.34 4.82
N VAL A 89 6.30 -7.21 6.08
CA VAL A 89 6.13 -5.90 6.72
C VAL A 89 7.47 -5.18 6.77
N GLN A 90 8.55 -5.87 7.10
CA GLN A 90 9.88 -5.28 7.12
C GLN A 90 10.32 -4.82 5.73
N ALA A 91 10.04 -5.62 4.70
CA ALA A 91 10.34 -5.23 3.33
C ALA A 91 9.55 -3.98 2.91
N THR A 92 8.31 -3.88 3.36
CA THR A 92 7.48 -2.70 3.12
C THR A 92 8.12 -1.45 3.72
N LYS A 93 8.56 -1.54 4.97
CA LYS A 93 9.21 -0.42 5.64
C LYS A 93 10.55 -0.08 4.98
N ALA A 94 11.31 -1.10 4.58
CA ALA A 94 12.59 -0.89 3.89
C ALA A 94 12.41 -0.21 2.53
N ALA A 95 11.29 -0.41 1.89
CA ALA A 95 10.97 0.25 0.62
C ALA A 95 10.42 1.66 0.82
N HIS A 96 10.31 2.10 2.06
CA HIS A 96 9.82 3.44 2.45
C HIS A 96 8.35 3.66 2.17
N ALA A 97 7.56 2.59 2.09
CA ALA A 97 6.11 2.69 2.01
C ALA A 97 5.53 3.00 3.39
N GLN A 98 4.40 3.65 3.45
CA GLN A 98 3.78 4.12 4.68
C GLN A 98 2.78 3.14 5.25
N GLY A 99 2.37 2.13 4.51
CA GLY A 99 1.38 1.21 5.02
C GLY A 99 1.39 -0.13 4.33
N PHE A 100 0.70 -1.09 4.97
CA PHE A 100 0.58 -2.45 4.50
C PHE A 100 -0.77 -3.02 4.90
N VAL A 101 -1.46 -3.65 3.94
CA VAL A 101 -2.74 -4.33 4.17
C VAL A 101 -2.70 -5.65 3.42
N THR A 102 -3.23 -6.73 4.01
CA THR A 102 -3.34 -8.00 3.30
C THR A 102 -4.63 -8.03 2.49
N LYS A 103 -4.61 -8.77 1.39
CA LYS A 103 -5.78 -8.92 0.52
C LYS A 103 -6.89 -9.75 1.17
N THR A 104 -6.59 -10.43 2.29
CA THR A 104 -7.58 -11.22 3.02
C THR A 104 -8.36 -10.41 4.04
N GLU A 105 -7.95 -9.17 4.31
CA GLU A 105 -8.69 -8.30 5.21
C GLU A 105 -9.96 -7.82 4.54
N ASP A 106 -10.95 -7.40 5.35
CA ASP A 106 -12.16 -6.87 4.77
C ASP A 106 -11.96 -5.41 4.34
N ALA A 107 -12.95 -4.88 3.65
CA ALA A 107 -12.87 -3.55 3.06
C ALA A 107 -12.63 -2.45 4.09
N SER A 108 -13.11 -2.63 5.33
CA SER A 108 -12.95 -1.60 6.35
C SER A 108 -11.48 -1.40 6.70
N VAL A 109 -10.67 -2.46 6.69
CA VAL A 109 -9.24 -2.35 6.99
C VAL A 109 -8.55 -1.54 5.90
N LEU A 110 -8.86 -1.81 4.64
CA LEU A 110 -8.31 -1.04 3.53
C LEU A 110 -8.68 0.44 3.64
N LEU A 111 -9.94 0.72 3.95
CA LEU A 111 -10.39 2.11 4.07
C LEU A 111 -9.73 2.81 5.25
N ASN A 112 -9.55 2.11 6.38
CA ASN A 112 -8.85 2.69 7.53
C ASN A 112 -7.39 2.99 7.19
N ALA A 113 -6.73 2.11 6.44
CA ALA A 113 -5.36 2.34 6.01
C ALA A 113 -5.26 3.57 5.11
N VAL A 114 -6.17 3.70 4.16
CA VAL A 114 -6.20 4.86 3.27
C VAL A 114 -6.39 6.14 4.07
N ASP A 115 -7.34 6.14 5.02
CA ASP A 115 -7.58 7.31 5.85
C ASP A 115 -6.33 7.71 6.65
N ALA A 116 -5.63 6.73 7.21
CA ALA A 116 -4.41 7.01 7.97
C ALA A 116 -3.34 7.63 7.09
N LEU A 117 -3.10 7.06 5.92
CA LEU A 117 -2.06 7.55 5.03
C LEU A 117 -2.38 8.96 4.51
N VAL A 118 -3.64 9.23 4.22
CA VAL A 118 -4.07 10.56 3.78
C VAL A 118 -3.82 11.60 4.87
N GLN A 119 -3.93 11.21 6.14
CA GLN A 119 -3.66 12.11 7.26
C GLN A 119 -2.18 12.20 7.62
N GLY A 120 -1.32 11.52 6.88
CA GLY A 120 0.10 11.55 7.15
C GLY A 120 0.57 10.54 8.19
N GLU A 121 -0.27 9.58 8.52
CA GLU A 121 0.05 8.54 9.50
C GLU A 121 0.39 7.24 8.79
N ASP A 122 1.28 6.45 9.39
CA ASP A 122 1.59 5.13 8.88
C ASP A 122 0.50 4.14 9.28
N PHE A 123 0.37 3.06 8.52
CA PHE A 123 -0.60 2.02 8.82
C PHE A 123 0.02 0.64 8.56
N PHE A 124 0.40 -0.05 9.63
CA PHE A 124 0.98 -1.38 9.54
C PHE A 124 0.22 -2.35 10.43
N PRO A 125 0.19 -3.65 10.09
CA PRO A 125 -0.45 -4.62 10.95
C PRO A 125 0.27 -4.72 12.29
N ASP A 126 -0.40 -5.30 13.28
CA ASP A 126 0.05 -5.32 14.65
C ASP A 126 1.18 -6.32 14.91
N THR A 127 2.15 -6.39 14.02
CA THR A 127 3.33 -7.23 14.27
C THR A 127 4.10 -6.75 15.47
N ASP A 128 4.16 -5.42 15.68
CA ASP A 128 4.82 -4.88 16.86
C ASP A 128 4.07 -5.29 18.13
N ARG A 129 2.74 -5.27 18.07
CA ARG A 129 1.95 -5.72 19.21
C ARG A 129 2.15 -7.19 19.49
N LEU A 130 2.25 -8.01 18.46
CA LEU A 130 2.53 -9.44 18.64
C LEU A 130 3.89 -9.64 19.27
N GLU A 131 4.87 -8.87 18.86
CA GLU A 131 6.19 -8.93 19.44
C GLU A 131 6.18 -8.48 20.89
N SER A 132 5.42 -7.45 21.21
CA SER A 132 5.35 -6.97 22.58
C SER A 132 4.54 -7.89 23.48
N ILE A 133 3.64 -8.66 22.95
CA ILE A 133 2.93 -9.69 23.69
C ILE A 133 3.85 -10.87 24.00
N ASN A 134 4.78 -11.12 23.14
CA ASN A 134 5.77 -12.15 23.36
C ASN A 134 6.50 -11.83 24.65
N PRO A 135 6.45 -12.69 25.66
CA PRO A 135 6.95 -12.35 26.98
C PRO A 135 8.42 -12.00 27.01
N SER A 136 9.12 -12.34 25.98
CA SER A 136 10.51 -11.95 25.91
C SER A 136 10.69 -10.50 25.63
N SER A 137 9.66 -9.86 25.24
CA SER A 137 9.81 -8.49 24.87
C SER A 137 9.34 -7.56 25.91
N ARG A 138 8.98 -7.44 26.35
CA ARG A 138 8.54 -6.48 26.78
C ARG A 138 7.97 -6.23 27.53
N ASP A 139 7.95 -6.31 27.53
CA ASP A 139 7.33 -5.93 27.93
C ASP A 139 7.33 -5.18 28.07
N SER A 140 7.64 -5.01 27.80
CA SER A 140 7.46 -4.30 27.83
C SER A 140 7.18 -3.76 27.60
N THR A 141 7.26 -3.71 27.53
CA THR A 141 6.80 -3.28 27.50
C THR A 141 6.71 -3.21 27.57
#